data_9cb68b39388cb7eec11314e2cbcb120d
#
_entry.id   9cb68b39388cb7eec11314e2cbcb120d
#
_cell.length_a   1.000
_cell.length_b   1.000
_cell.length_c   1.000
_cell.angle_alpha   90.00
_cell.angle_beta   90.00
_cell.angle_gamma   90.00
#
_symmetry.space_group_name_H-M   'P 1'
#
loop_
_entity.id
_entity.type
_entity.pdbx_description
1 polymer ?
#
loop_
_entity_poly.entity_id
_entity_poly.type
_entity_poly.pdbx_seq_one_letter_code
_entity_poly.pdbx_strand_id
1 'polypeptide(L)'
;PDVAVEVKAKITDYKNLDASSINATVSLRSISKPGTYQLRIYATAQNGNVVSVSPREVIIEVDDLAAKTVPINVDFVGTLPDSYWRGTPTLSSESLIVRGAAEDVAKVVKAKCPIMLTDRTTSYNESVSLILLDENGDTVDSGLFIDVLPSVVVKMDVLKTVTLPIDVDSAVLGQDALPTNYEVVDIVATPAEVRVAGDPEDLEKLSSISLEQIDVSGMSASVLETVLLEVPEGVILLDDQEVNLFVDIREKTEERILADMAIDIRNLDRGLEATLSASTCSITVSGRLSLMRQLERGDVTAYVDAEGLQAGQHVVPVQVALPGDTGNELEYVILPQTVTITIR
;
A
#
# COMPACT_ATOMS: atom_id res chain seq x y z
N PRO A 1 47.07 -29.75 15.68
CA PRO A 1 47.39 -30.82 16.61
C PRO A 1 48.36 -30.33 17.69
N ASP A 2 48.21 -30.78 18.93
CA ASP A 2 49.09 -30.43 20.01
C ASP A 2 50.41 -31.22 19.89
N VAL A 3 51.50 -30.55 20.22
CA VAL A 3 52.85 -31.14 20.13
C VAL A 3 53.48 -31.10 21.54
N ALA A 4 53.82 -32.26 22.09
CA ALA A 4 54.56 -32.35 23.30
C ALA A 4 56.07 -32.26 22.98
N VAL A 5 56.77 -31.34 23.65
CA VAL A 5 58.19 -31.11 23.45
C VAL A 5 58.91 -31.33 24.81
N GLU A 6 59.87 -32.26 24.84
CA GLU A 6 60.72 -32.49 26.00
C GLU A 6 61.97 -31.65 25.86
N VAL A 7 62.28 -30.83 26.89
CA VAL A 7 63.41 -29.89 26.90
C VAL A 7 64.27 -30.15 28.03
N LYS A 8 65.57 -30.26 27.80
CA LYS A 8 66.63 -30.35 28.85
C LYS A 8 67.20 -28.95 29.07
N ALA A 9 66.98 -28.38 30.24
CA ALA A 9 67.45 -27.05 30.59
C ALA A 9 68.33 -27.07 31.90
N LYS A 10 69.11 -26.02 32.07
CA LYS A 10 69.81 -25.80 33.37
C LYS A 10 68.78 -25.40 34.44
N ILE A 11 69.04 -25.73 35.69
CA ILE A 11 68.18 -25.41 36.85
C ILE A 11 67.87 -23.88 36.89
N THR A 12 68.83 -23.06 36.56
CA THR A 12 68.70 -21.60 36.52
C THR A 12 67.69 -21.14 35.51
N ASP A 13 67.57 -21.84 34.39
CA ASP A 13 66.78 -21.47 33.24
C ASP A 13 65.37 -22.10 33.24
N TYR A 14 65.18 -23.07 34.17
CA TYR A 14 63.91 -23.81 34.28
C TYR A 14 62.70 -22.91 34.61
N LYS A 15 62.92 -21.85 35.39
CA LYS A 15 61.87 -20.89 35.79
C LYS A 15 61.34 -20.07 34.62
N ASN A 16 62.09 -19.97 33.48
CA ASN A 16 61.76 -19.22 32.28
C ASN A 16 61.36 -20.14 31.12
N LEU A 17 61.13 -21.43 31.44
CA LEU A 17 60.72 -22.41 30.42
C LEU A 17 59.22 -22.63 30.51
N ASP A 18 58.48 -22.03 29.59
CA ASP A 18 57.04 -22.18 29.41
C ASP A 18 56.72 -22.50 27.94
N ALA A 19 55.42 -22.67 27.63
CA ALA A 19 54.98 -22.99 26.29
C ALA A 19 55.35 -21.91 25.28
N SER A 20 55.45 -20.63 25.70
CA SER A 20 55.81 -19.49 24.83
C SER A 20 57.30 -19.45 24.47
N SER A 21 58.14 -20.12 25.28
CA SER A 21 59.59 -20.24 25.05
C SER A 21 59.97 -21.36 24.06
N ILE A 22 58.98 -22.16 23.63
CA ILE A 22 59.17 -23.29 22.71
C ILE A 22 58.48 -22.95 21.38
N ASN A 23 59.21 -23.07 20.28
CA ASN A 23 58.67 -22.89 18.95
C ASN A 23 58.75 -24.19 18.15
N ALA A 24 57.59 -24.74 17.76
CA ALA A 24 57.48 -25.92 16.92
C ALA A 24 57.04 -25.53 15.50
N THR A 25 57.78 -25.95 14.48
CA THR A 25 57.55 -25.60 13.09
C THR A 25 57.65 -26.79 12.17
N VAL A 26 56.96 -26.71 11.03
CA VAL A 26 57.12 -27.61 9.89
C VAL A 26 57.55 -26.80 8.68
N SER A 27 58.37 -27.39 7.78
CA SER A 27 58.82 -26.72 6.56
C SER A 27 57.96 -27.12 5.40
N LEU A 28 57.37 -26.11 4.75
CA LEU A 28 56.58 -26.26 3.49
C LEU A 28 57.39 -26.06 2.22
N ARG A 29 58.69 -25.77 2.32
CA ARG A 29 59.54 -25.36 1.18
C ARG A 29 59.64 -26.41 0.07
N SER A 30 59.41 -27.68 0.34
CA SER A 30 59.50 -28.76 -0.64
C SER A 30 58.16 -29.09 -1.32
N ILE A 31 57.07 -28.39 -0.91
CA ILE A 31 55.73 -28.61 -1.44
C ILE A 31 55.49 -27.67 -2.59
N SER A 32 55.11 -28.18 -3.76
CA SER A 32 54.86 -27.44 -4.97
C SER A 32 53.56 -27.81 -5.69
N LYS A 33 52.79 -28.78 -5.14
CA LYS A 33 51.55 -29.26 -5.72
C LYS A 33 50.52 -29.52 -4.59
N PRO A 34 49.21 -29.47 -4.90
CA PRO A 34 48.18 -29.92 -3.98
C PRO A 34 48.36 -31.37 -3.57
N GLY A 35 47.95 -31.72 -2.34
CA GLY A 35 47.97 -33.08 -1.83
C GLY A 35 48.21 -33.17 -0.33
N THR A 36 48.18 -34.39 0.18
CA THR A 36 48.42 -34.72 1.57
C THR A 36 49.88 -35.03 1.79
N TYR A 37 50.54 -34.34 2.74
CA TYR A 37 51.95 -34.46 3.00
C TYR A 37 52.18 -34.80 4.48
N GLN A 38 53.07 -35.79 4.75
CA GLN A 38 53.54 -36.12 6.04
C GLN A 38 54.87 -35.40 6.29
N LEU A 39 54.85 -34.41 7.18
CA LEU A 39 56.00 -33.52 7.41
C LEU A 39 56.53 -33.65 8.82
N ARG A 40 57.89 -33.58 8.91
CA ARG A 40 58.57 -33.63 10.19
C ARG A 40 58.46 -32.34 10.96
N ILE A 41 58.17 -32.43 12.24
CA ILE A 41 58.09 -31.30 13.16
C ILE A 41 59.48 -31.01 13.68
N TYR A 42 59.91 -29.75 13.63
CA TYR A 42 61.12 -29.22 14.20
C TYR A 42 60.73 -28.33 15.38
N ALA A 43 61.35 -28.57 16.55
CA ALA A 43 61.11 -27.71 17.70
C ALA A 43 62.43 -27.09 18.18
N THR A 44 62.35 -25.85 18.62
CA THR A 44 63.46 -25.09 19.25
C THR A 44 62.97 -24.51 20.56
N ALA A 45 63.87 -24.45 21.55
CA ALA A 45 63.57 -23.81 22.85
C ALA A 45 64.57 -22.69 23.09
N GLN A 46 64.09 -21.56 23.60
CA GLN A 46 64.94 -20.39 23.88
C GLN A 46 65.92 -20.67 25.00
N ASN A 47 65.50 -21.44 26.02
CA ASN A 47 66.28 -21.74 27.21
C ASN A 47 66.37 -23.28 27.41
N GLY A 48 67.21 -23.96 26.62
CA GLY A 48 67.41 -25.40 26.71
C GLY A 48 67.63 -26.09 25.39
N ASN A 49 67.89 -27.42 25.47
CA ASN A 49 67.97 -28.26 24.28
C ASN A 49 66.76 -29.17 24.19
N VAL A 50 66.12 -29.19 23.02
CA VAL A 50 65.03 -30.11 22.73
C VAL A 50 65.54 -31.53 22.65
N VAL A 51 64.99 -32.43 23.47
CA VAL A 51 65.35 -33.85 23.59
C VAL A 51 64.44 -34.71 22.70
N SER A 52 63.12 -34.43 22.77
CA SER A 52 62.16 -35.19 22.03
C SER A 52 60.98 -34.32 21.62
N VAL A 53 60.33 -34.68 20.50
CA VAL A 53 59.10 -34.08 19.97
C VAL A 53 58.11 -35.20 19.69
N SER A 54 56.90 -35.09 20.20
CA SER A 54 55.83 -36.09 20.00
C SER A 54 54.51 -35.39 19.66
N PRO A 55 53.85 -35.70 18.54
CA PRO A 55 54.33 -36.57 17.45
C PRO A 55 55.53 -35.97 16.71
N ARG A 56 56.36 -36.83 16.07
CA ARG A 56 57.51 -36.36 15.26
C ARG A 56 57.14 -35.82 13.91
N GLU A 57 55.98 -36.24 13.43
CA GLU A 57 55.45 -35.86 12.11
C GLU A 57 53.99 -35.45 12.23
N VAL A 58 53.57 -34.58 11.33
CA VAL A 58 52.20 -34.13 11.18
C VAL A 58 51.75 -34.34 9.71
N ILE A 59 50.53 -34.75 9.56
CA ILE A 59 49.89 -34.82 8.23
C ILE A 59 49.23 -33.47 8.01
N ILE A 60 49.58 -32.84 6.91
CA ILE A 60 48.96 -31.58 6.43
C ILE A 60 48.40 -31.79 5.01
N GLU A 61 47.29 -31.18 4.76
CA GLU A 61 46.68 -31.08 3.45
C GLU A 61 47.00 -29.71 2.88
N VAL A 62 47.43 -29.67 1.63
CA VAL A 62 47.80 -28.47 0.89
C VAL A 62 46.93 -28.42 -0.38
N ASP A 63 46.29 -27.32 -0.63
CA ASP A 63 45.46 -27.06 -1.84
C ASP A 63 45.99 -25.86 -2.58
N ASP A 64 45.53 -25.69 -3.83
CA ASP A 64 45.78 -24.49 -4.62
C ASP A 64 45.03 -23.28 -4.05
N LEU A 65 45.65 -22.13 -4.09
CA LEU A 65 45.02 -20.89 -3.70
C LEU A 65 44.06 -20.41 -4.79
N ALA A 66 42.79 -20.28 -4.45
CA ALA A 66 41.75 -19.79 -5.35
C ALA A 66 41.13 -18.49 -4.82
N ALA A 67 40.56 -17.72 -5.74
CA ALA A 67 39.71 -16.58 -5.45
C ALA A 67 38.43 -16.64 -6.27
N LYS A 68 37.30 -16.36 -5.64
CA LYS A 68 35.98 -16.37 -6.28
C LYS A 68 35.17 -15.14 -5.85
N THR A 69 34.55 -14.47 -6.81
CA THR A 69 33.58 -13.41 -6.51
C THR A 69 32.19 -14.05 -6.35
N VAL A 70 31.54 -13.79 -5.24
CA VAL A 70 30.20 -14.28 -4.93
C VAL A 70 29.26 -13.12 -4.70
N PRO A 71 27.97 -13.23 -5.12
CA PRO A 71 26.98 -12.19 -4.90
C PRO A 71 26.59 -12.12 -3.41
N ILE A 72 26.22 -10.91 -2.97
CA ILE A 72 25.65 -10.67 -1.64
C ILE A 72 24.14 -10.57 -1.78
N ASN A 73 23.42 -11.48 -1.16
CA ASN A 73 21.97 -11.53 -1.16
C ASN A 73 21.43 -11.05 0.19
N VAL A 74 20.50 -10.10 0.13
CA VAL A 74 19.78 -9.67 1.33
C VAL A 74 18.81 -10.75 1.79
N ASP A 75 18.74 -10.95 3.08
CA ASP A 75 17.80 -11.85 3.74
C ASP A 75 17.11 -11.12 4.90
N PHE A 76 15.81 -10.94 4.80
CA PHE A 76 15.01 -10.26 5.81
C PHE A 76 14.62 -11.25 6.90
N VAL A 77 14.93 -10.90 8.14
CA VAL A 77 14.63 -11.72 9.33
C VAL A 77 13.53 -11.02 10.14
N GLY A 78 12.38 -11.67 10.26
CA GLY A 78 11.20 -11.12 10.90
C GLY A 78 10.37 -10.22 9.99
N THR A 79 9.40 -9.51 10.55
CA THR A 79 8.51 -8.57 9.87
C THR A 79 8.51 -7.22 10.57
N LEU A 80 8.26 -6.16 9.82
CA LEU A 80 7.98 -4.84 10.40
C LEU A 80 6.62 -4.84 11.11
N PRO A 81 6.41 -3.94 12.09
CA PRO A 81 5.08 -3.65 12.60
C PRO A 81 4.15 -3.17 11.45
N ASP A 82 2.84 -3.46 11.55
CA ASP A 82 1.85 -3.20 10.49
C ASP A 82 1.75 -1.73 10.05
N SER A 83 2.14 -0.81 10.93
CA SER A 83 2.13 0.64 10.65
C SER A 83 3.43 1.17 10.04
N TYR A 84 4.30 0.29 9.55
CA TYR A 84 5.57 0.68 8.95
C TYR A 84 5.78 0.03 7.59
N TRP A 85 6.41 0.78 6.70
CA TRP A 85 6.84 0.35 5.38
C TRP A 85 8.36 0.41 5.30
N ARG A 86 8.94 -0.46 4.46
CA ARG A 86 10.36 -0.43 4.14
C ARG A 86 10.60 -0.18 2.66
N GLY A 87 11.61 0.61 2.38
CA GLY A 87 12.17 0.76 1.05
C GLY A 87 13.03 -0.42 0.62
N THR A 88 13.62 -0.27 -0.55
CA THR A 88 14.62 -1.22 -1.07
C THR A 88 15.95 -0.96 -0.38
N PRO A 89 16.60 -2.00 0.21
CA PRO A 89 17.90 -1.84 0.82
C PRO A 89 18.98 -1.57 -0.21
N THR A 90 19.89 -0.66 0.10
CA THR A 90 21.12 -0.41 -0.66
C THR A 90 22.31 -0.93 0.14
N LEU A 91 23.22 -1.63 -0.54
CA LEU A 91 24.41 -2.20 0.04
C LEU A 91 25.64 -1.41 -0.41
N SER A 92 26.64 -1.25 0.48
CA SER A 92 27.92 -0.64 0.10
C SER A 92 28.72 -1.49 -0.90
N SER A 93 28.39 -2.78 -1.03
CA SER A 93 28.92 -3.69 -2.04
C SER A 93 27.88 -4.78 -2.35
N GLU A 94 27.72 -5.11 -3.62
CA GLU A 94 26.79 -6.18 -4.09
C GLU A 94 27.46 -7.53 -4.24
N SER A 95 28.80 -7.58 -4.09
CA SER A 95 29.58 -8.80 -4.20
C SER A 95 30.74 -8.82 -3.25
N LEU A 96 31.24 -10.03 -2.96
CA LEU A 96 32.33 -10.32 -2.08
C LEU A 96 33.36 -11.21 -2.80
N ILE A 97 34.66 -10.94 -2.60
CA ILE A 97 35.74 -11.84 -3.05
C ILE A 97 36.13 -12.72 -1.89
N VAL A 98 36.05 -14.04 -2.09
CA VAL A 98 36.45 -15.05 -1.12
C VAL A 98 37.76 -15.68 -1.61
N ARG A 99 38.77 -15.79 -0.73
CA ARG A 99 40.07 -16.39 -1.05
C ARG A 99 40.44 -17.46 -0.03
N GLY A 100 40.91 -18.60 -0.53
CA GLY A 100 41.27 -19.73 0.33
C GLY A 100 41.69 -20.95 -0.50
N ALA A 101 41.62 -22.14 0.10
CA ALA A 101 41.81 -23.40 -0.58
C ALA A 101 40.78 -23.56 -1.70
N ALA A 102 41.21 -24.05 -2.86
CA ALA A 102 40.36 -24.12 -4.06
C ALA A 102 39.09 -24.94 -3.84
N GLU A 103 39.19 -26.03 -3.08
CA GLU A 103 38.05 -26.87 -2.74
C GLU A 103 37.03 -26.12 -1.87
N ASP A 104 37.47 -25.36 -0.86
CA ASP A 104 36.59 -24.60 0.03
C ASP A 104 35.98 -23.38 -0.67
N VAL A 105 36.77 -22.67 -1.49
CA VAL A 105 36.28 -21.55 -2.31
C VAL A 105 35.22 -22.02 -3.30
N ALA A 106 35.37 -23.22 -3.89
CA ALA A 106 34.39 -23.78 -4.81
C ALA A 106 33.03 -24.02 -4.16
N LYS A 107 32.97 -24.40 -2.89
CA LYS A 107 31.74 -24.64 -2.12
C LYS A 107 30.89 -23.38 -1.92
N VAL A 108 31.51 -22.19 -1.85
CA VAL A 108 30.78 -20.95 -1.61
C VAL A 108 30.07 -20.51 -2.87
N VAL A 109 28.74 -20.32 -2.79
CA VAL A 109 27.90 -19.88 -3.91
C VAL A 109 27.46 -18.44 -3.75
N LYS A 110 27.13 -18.00 -2.53
CA LYS A 110 26.62 -16.67 -2.21
C LYS A 110 26.96 -16.25 -0.80
N ALA A 111 26.93 -14.96 -0.54
CA ALA A 111 26.98 -14.40 0.79
C ALA A 111 25.58 -13.89 1.18
N LYS A 112 25.10 -14.23 2.36
CA LYS A 112 23.85 -13.79 2.96
C LYS A 112 24.08 -12.57 3.83
N CYS A 113 23.31 -11.50 3.63
CA CYS A 113 23.28 -10.30 4.45
C CYS A 113 21.97 -10.27 5.27
N PRO A 114 21.96 -10.68 6.54
CA PRO A 114 20.74 -10.72 7.34
C PRO A 114 20.35 -9.32 7.81
N ILE A 115 19.13 -8.87 7.49
CA ILE A 115 18.55 -7.60 7.95
C ILE A 115 17.42 -7.91 8.93
N MET A 116 17.57 -7.47 10.18
CA MET A 116 16.57 -7.68 11.23
C MET A 116 15.45 -6.65 11.11
N LEU A 117 14.21 -7.11 10.91
CA LEU A 117 13.02 -6.28 10.79
C LEU A 117 12.13 -6.26 12.04
N THR A 118 12.26 -7.26 12.91
CA THR A 118 11.42 -7.40 14.10
C THR A 118 11.47 -6.13 14.96
N ASP A 119 10.30 -5.55 15.25
CA ASP A 119 10.11 -4.33 16.06
C ASP A 119 10.85 -3.08 15.56
N ARG A 120 11.25 -3.09 14.28
CA ARG A 120 11.96 -1.96 13.68
C ARG A 120 11.02 -0.82 13.31
N THR A 121 11.34 0.37 13.82
CA THR A 121 10.55 1.60 13.60
C THR A 121 11.38 2.76 13.05
N THR A 122 12.66 2.54 12.77
CA THR A 122 13.61 3.54 12.26
C THR A 122 14.38 3.00 11.08
N SER A 123 14.77 3.88 10.17
CA SER A 123 15.57 3.55 8.99
C SER A 123 16.86 2.82 9.36
N TYR A 124 17.28 1.92 8.48
CA TYR A 124 18.46 1.08 8.67
C TYR A 124 19.68 1.77 8.08
N ASN A 125 20.72 1.94 8.89
CA ASN A 125 22.03 2.42 8.45
C ASN A 125 23.10 1.76 9.32
N GLU A 126 23.32 0.47 9.11
CA GLU A 126 24.14 -0.36 9.99
C GLU A 126 25.12 -1.21 9.18
N SER A 127 26.21 -1.58 9.83
CA SER A 127 27.20 -2.50 9.29
C SER A 127 26.81 -3.93 9.67
N VAL A 128 26.58 -4.77 8.65
CA VAL A 128 26.09 -6.14 8.79
C VAL A 128 27.19 -7.13 8.41
N SER A 129 27.41 -8.12 9.26
CA SER A 129 28.33 -9.24 8.99
C SER A 129 27.69 -10.22 8.01
N LEU A 130 28.48 -10.67 7.04
CA LEU A 130 28.03 -11.60 6.02
C LEU A 130 28.15 -13.06 6.49
N ILE A 131 27.28 -13.91 5.98
CA ILE A 131 27.29 -15.35 6.19
C ILE A 131 27.49 -16.02 4.82
N LEU A 132 28.53 -16.84 4.68
CA LEU A 132 28.77 -17.57 3.44
C LEU A 132 27.88 -18.81 3.36
N LEU A 133 27.31 -19.06 2.18
CA LEU A 133 26.42 -20.20 1.95
C LEU A 133 26.91 -21.03 0.76
N ASP A 134 26.72 -22.33 0.86
CA ASP A 134 26.92 -23.30 -0.20
C ASP A 134 25.69 -23.40 -1.13
N GLU A 135 25.70 -24.37 -2.04
CA GLU A 135 24.61 -24.63 -3.00
C GLU A 135 23.32 -25.12 -2.34
N ASN A 136 23.44 -25.77 -1.16
CA ASN A 136 22.30 -26.28 -0.39
C ASN A 136 21.70 -25.19 0.52
N GLY A 137 22.40 -24.07 0.69
CA GLY A 137 22.03 -23.00 1.61
C GLY A 137 22.60 -23.20 3.02
N ASP A 138 23.51 -24.16 3.22
CA ASP A 138 24.20 -24.40 4.49
C ASP A 138 25.34 -23.40 4.67
N THR A 139 25.61 -23.07 5.94
CA THR A 139 26.67 -22.10 6.29
C THR A 139 28.05 -22.70 6.09
N VAL A 140 28.89 -21.99 5.33
CA VAL A 140 30.32 -22.31 5.18
C VAL A 140 31.13 -21.54 6.23
N ASP A 141 32.01 -22.24 6.93
CA ASP A 141 32.85 -21.65 7.99
C ASP A 141 33.80 -20.59 7.39
N SER A 142 33.65 -19.35 7.86
CA SER A 142 34.53 -18.24 7.43
C SER A 142 35.98 -18.40 7.85
N GLY A 143 36.27 -19.23 8.86
CA GLY A 143 37.64 -19.56 9.31
C GLY A 143 38.46 -20.35 8.29
N LEU A 144 37.82 -20.92 7.24
CA LEU A 144 38.51 -21.61 6.16
C LEU A 144 39.18 -20.67 5.14
N PHE A 145 38.85 -19.36 5.20
CA PHE A 145 39.32 -18.38 4.23
C PHE A 145 40.45 -17.51 4.79
N ILE A 146 41.29 -16.99 3.88
CA ILE A 146 42.49 -16.20 4.24
C ILE A 146 42.07 -14.82 4.72
N ASP A 147 41.06 -14.22 4.06
CA ASP A 147 40.62 -12.88 4.38
C ASP A 147 39.52 -12.93 5.44
N VAL A 148 39.54 -12.00 6.37
CA VAL A 148 38.42 -11.76 7.27
C VAL A 148 37.26 -11.23 6.46
N LEU A 149 36.07 -11.82 6.60
CA LEU A 149 34.89 -11.35 5.88
C LEU A 149 34.60 -9.89 6.23
N PRO A 150 34.51 -8.99 5.23
CA PRO A 150 34.15 -7.62 5.49
C PRO A 150 32.68 -7.52 5.91
N SER A 151 32.36 -6.54 6.73
CA SER A 151 30.98 -6.13 6.95
C SER A 151 30.53 -5.22 5.83
N VAL A 152 29.24 -5.29 5.49
CA VAL A 152 28.60 -4.45 4.47
C VAL A 152 27.70 -3.43 5.14
N VAL A 153 27.84 -2.16 4.78
CA VAL A 153 26.91 -1.12 5.24
C VAL A 153 25.62 -1.26 4.45
N VAL A 154 24.51 -1.44 5.16
CA VAL A 154 23.17 -1.50 4.62
C VAL A 154 22.46 -0.20 4.95
N LYS A 155 21.82 0.41 3.93
CA LYS A 155 20.91 1.54 4.10
C LYS A 155 19.55 1.16 3.57
N MET A 156 18.50 1.41 4.33
CA MET A 156 17.12 1.10 3.97
C MET A 156 16.19 2.01 4.76
N ASP A 157 15.28 2.68 4.09
CA ASP A 157 14.28 3.49 4.76
C ASP A 157 13.25 2.59 5.43
N VAL A 158 12.89 2.93 6.67
CA VAL A 158 11.77 2.38 7.40
C VAL A 158 10.95 3.55 7.89
N LEU A 159 9.77 3.74 7.29
CA LEU A 159 8.91 4.90 7.46
C LEU A 159 7.58 4.48 8.04
N LYS A 160 6.98 5.38 8.82
CA LYS A 160 5.62 5.19 9.32
C LYS A 160 4.62 5.28 8.17
N THR A 161 3.58 4.43 8.21
CA THR A 161 2.49 4.48 7.22
C THR A 161 1.23 5.05 7.83
N VAL A 162 0.48 5.80 7.04
CA VAL A 162 -0.86 6.29 7.37
C VAL A 162 -1.76 6.16 6.14
N THR A 163 -3.06 5.99 6.37
CA THR A 163 -4.08 6.08 5.32
C THR A 163 -4.69 7.47 5.42
N LEU A 164 -4.70 8.20 4.32
CA LEU A 164 -5.24 9.56 4.23
C LEU A 164 -6.36 9.60 3.21
N PRO A 165 -7.43 10.39 3.47
CA PRO A 165 -8.46 10.65 2.50
C PRO A 165 -7.91 11.48 1.33
N ILE A 166 -8.53 11.35 0.18
CA ILE A 166 -8.25 12.18 -0.99
C ILE A 166 -9.11 13.42 -0.92
N ASP A 167 -8.50 14.60 -1.13
CA ASP A 167 -9.21 15.87 -1.19
C ASP A 167 -9.83 16.08 -2.58
N VAL A 168 -11.11 15.75 -2.69
CA VAL A 168 -11.87 15.88 -3.93
C VAL A 168 -12.43 17.30 -4.13
N ASP A 169 -12.66 18.04 -3.05
CA ASP A 169 -13.31 19.35 -3.11
C ASP A 169 -12.41 20.40 -3.79
N SER A 170 -11.11 20.36 -3.52
CA SER A 170 -10.14 21.26 -4.14
C SER A 170 -9.76 20.88 -5.57
N ALA A 171 -10.11 19.67 -6.01
CA ALA A 171 -9.74 19.14 -7.32
C ALA A 171 -10.64 19.63 -8.46
N VAL A 172 -11.87 20.12 -8.17
CA VAL A 172 -12.85 20.48 -9.19
C VAL A 172 -13.01 21.99 -9.29
N LEU A 173 -12.51 22.56 -10.37
CA LEU A 173 -12.62 23.97 -10.70
C LEU A 173 -13.84 24.24 -11.59
N GLY A 174 -14.29 25.53 -11.59
CA GLY A 174 -15.32 25.97 -12.53
C GLY A 174 -16.74 25.58 -12.15
N GLN A 175 -17.01 25.12 -10.93
CA GLN A 175 -18.35 24.79 -10.46
C GLN A 175 -19.31 26.00 -10.56
N ASP A 176 -18.79 27.22 -10.32
CA ASP A 176 -19.56 28.47 -10.45
C ASP A 176 -19.86 28.85 -11.92
N ALA A 177 -19.13 28.28 -12.85
CA ALA A 177 -19.24 28.54 -14.29
C ALA A 177 -20.07 27.47 -15.03
N LEU A 178 -20.75 26.59 -14.31
CA LEU A 178 -21.74 25.69 -14.90
C LEU A 178 -22.93 26.50 -15.50
N PRO A 179 -23.64 25.96 -16.50
CA PRO A 179 -24.90 26.54 -16.94
C PRO A 179 -25.86 26.74 -15.76
N THR A 180 -26.62 27.83 -15.74
CA THR A 180 -27.41 28.29 -14.59
C THR A 180 -28.37 27.26 -14.01
N ASN A 181 -28.80 26.31 -14.82
CA ASN A 181 -29.71 25.22 -14.44
C ASN A 181 -29.01 23.94 -14.02
N TYR A 182 -27.67 23.91 -13.92
CA TYR A 182 -26.89 22.75 -13.48
C TYR A 182 -26.17 23.01 -12.19
N GLU A 183 -25.85 21.95 -11.50
CA GLU A 183 -25.05 21.95 -10.26
C GLU A 183 -24.26 20.67 -10.13
N VAL A 184 -23.15 20.73 -9.37
CA VAL A 184 -22.43 19.54 -8.92
C VAL A 184 -23.19 18.99 -7.72
N VAL A 185 -23.63 17.75 -7.81
CA VAL A 185 -24.38 17.06 -6.75
C VAL A 185 -23.42 16.26 -5.85
N ASP A 186 -22.39 15.65 -6.44
CA ASP A 186 -21.44 14.82 -5.72
C ASP A 186 -20.10 14.77 -6.47
N ILE A 187 -19.01 14.54 -5.71
CA ILE A 187 -17.66 14.34 -6.23
C ILE A 187 -17.08 13.12 -5.53
N VAL A 188 -16.76 12.09 -6.30
CA VAL A 188 -16.30 10.81 -5.77
C VAL A 188 -14.97 10.43 -6.39
N ALA A 189 -13.98 10.18 -5.54
CA ALA A 189 -12.70 9.56 -5.94
C ALA A 189 -12.73 8.05 -5.69
N THR A 190 -12.16 7.30 -6.60
CA THR A 190 -12.00 5.85 -6.45
C THR A 190 -10.55 5.47 -6.75
N PRO A 191 -9.78 5.03 -5.72
CA PRO A 191 -10.16 4.89 -4.31
C PRO A 191 -10.42 6.23 -3.60
N ALA A 192 -11.13 6.23 -2.46
CA ALA A 192 -11.40 7.43 -1.67
C ALA A 192 -10.26 7.78 -0.69
N GLU A 193 -9.41 6.81 -0.40
CA GLU A 193 -8.29 6.92 0.54
C GLU A 193 -7.06 6.26 -0.07
N VAL A 194 -5.87 6.73 0.32
CA VAL A 194 -4.58 6.18 -0.11
C VAL A 194 -3.64 6.02 1.06
N ARG A 195 -2.76 5.02 0.94
CA ARG A 195 -1.70 4.77 1.92
C ARG A 195 -0.44 5.50 1.50
N VAL A 196 0.13 6.19 2.46
CA VAL A 196 1.40 6.90 2.30
C VAL A 196 2.37 6.51 3.40
N ALA A 197 3.67 6.66 3.11
CA ALA A 197 4.74 6.49 4.09
C ALA A 197 5.58 7.76 4.14
N GLY A 198 6.04 8.12 5.33
CA GLY A 198 6.88 9.31 5.52
C GLY A 198 7.38 9.42 6.95
N ASP A 199 8.19 10.44 7.18
CA ASP A 199 8.60 10.79 8.54
C ASP A 199 7.38 11.27 9.35
N PRO A 200 7.30 10.94 10.66
CA PRO A 200 6.16 11.32 11.49
C PRO A 200 5.85 12.82 11.47
N GLU A 201 6.89 13.67 11.45
CA GLU A 201 6.75 15.14 11.42
C GLU A 201 6.09 15.64 10.12
N ASP A 202 6.31 14.98 8.99
CA ASP A 202 5.71 15.35 7.71
C ASP A 202 4.30 14.78 7.57
N LEU A 203 4.08 13.55 8.05
CA LEU A 203 2.75 12.93 8.05
C LEU A 203 1.76 13.66 8.97
N GLU A 204 2.21 14.23 10.12
CA GLU A 204 1.36 14.99 11.04
C GLU A 204 0.83 16.31 10.45
N LYS A 205 1.47 16.84 9.41
CA LYS A 205 1.04 18.06 8.71
C LYS A 205 -0.05 17.78 7.67
N LEU A 206 -0.24 16.50 7.31
CA LEU A 206 -1.16 16.10 6.26
C LEU A 206 -2.49 15.63 6.83
N SER A 207 -3.58 16.21 6.34
CA SER A 207 -4.94 15.77 6.64
C SER A 207 -5.58 15.00 5.47
N SER A 208 -5.08 15.23 4.24
CA SER A 208 -5.56 14.65 2.98
C SER A 208 -4.48 14.72 1.92
N ILE A 209 -4.67 14.01 0.81
CA ILE A 209 -3.81 14.08 -0.38
C ILE A 209 -4.59 14.77 -1.49
N SER A 210 -3.98 15.78 -2.12
CA SER A 210 -4.58 16.53 -3.22
C SER A 210 -4.54 15.76 -4.54
N LEU A 211 -5.44 16.14 -5.45
CA LEU A 211 -5.51 15.65 -6.82
C LEU A 211 -5.11 16.75 -7.81
N GLU A 212 -4.65 16.34 -8.98
CA GLU A 212 -4.60 17.21 -10.15
C GLU A 212 -5.99 17.78 -10.44
N GLN A 213 -6.06 19.08 -10.70
CA GLN A 213 -7.32 19.79 -10.85
C GLN A 213 -7.95 19.57 -12.23
N ILE A 214 -9.27 19.41 -12.26
CA ILE A 214 -10.08 19.37 -13.49
C ILE A 214 -11.01 20.57 -13.53
N ASP A 215 -11.28 21.08 -14.74
CA ASP A 215 -12.19 22.21 -14.98
C ASP A 215 -13.51 21.71 -15.58
N VAL A 216 -14.60 21.92 -14.84
CA VAL A 216 -15.96 21.55 -15.27
C VAL A 216 -16.77 22.72 -15.84
N SER A 217 -16.15 23.87 -16.09
CA SER A 217 -16.80 25.06 -16.61
C SER A 217 -17.64 24.76 -17.85
N GLY A 218 -18.89 25.20 -17.87
CA GLY A 218 -19.80 25.02 -18.98
C GLY A 218 -20.33 23.61 -19.25
N MET A 219 -19.96 22.64 -18.42
CA MET A 219 -20.43 21.26 -18.53
C MET A 219 -21.91 21.13 -18.12
N SER A 220 -22.61 20.21 -18.74
CA SER A 220 -24.03 19.90 -18.45
C SER A 220 -24.29 18.40 -18.31
N ALA A 221 -23.23 17.62 -18.13
CA ALA A 221 -23.27 16.18 -17.90
C ALA A 221 -22.15 15.78 -16.94
N SER A 222 -22.39 14.72 -16.19
CA SER A 222 -21.41 14.13 -15.29
C SER A 222 -20.16 13.69 -16.04
N VAL A 223 -19.00 13.80 -15.38
CA VAL A 223 -17.67 13.53 -15.92
C VAL A 223 -16.98 12.44 -15.10
N LEU A 224 -16.29 11.57 -15.77
CA LEU A 224 -15.38 10.58 -15.17
C LEU A 224 -14.01 10.76 -15.83
N GLU A 225 -13.03 11.17 -15.03
CA GLU A 225 -11.65 11.34 -15.48
C GLU A 225 -10.67 10.60 -14.57
N THR A 226 -9.57 10.15 -15.15
CA THR A 226 -8.44 9.60 -14.40
C THR A 226 -7.45 10.74 -14.18
N VAL A 227 -7.20 11.04 -12.91
CA VAL A 227 -6.34 12.14 -12.45
C VAL A 227 -5.21 11.61 -11.56
N LEU A 228 -4.14 12.38 -11.44
CA LEU A 228 -3.00 12.00 -10.63
C LEU A 228 -3.09 12.58 -9.22
N LEU A 229 -2.58 11.81 -8.26
CA LEU A 229 -2.36 12.29 -6.90
C LEU A 229 -1.15 13.23 -6.86
N GLU A 230 -1.32 14.38 -6.22
CA GLU A 230 -0.23 15.31 -5.92
C GLU A 230 0.38 14.96 -4.56
N VAL A 231 1.48 14.19 -4.60
CA VAL A 231 2.16 13.72 -3.40
C VAL A 231 3.14 14.77 -2.91
N PRO A 232 3.05 15.25 -1.66
CA PRO A 232 3.97 16.23 -1.09
C PRO A 232 5.40 15.69 -0.99
N GLU A 233 6.39 16.61 -1.00
CA GLU A 233 7.79 16.26 -0.78
C GLU A 233 7.99 15.60 0.60
N GLY A 234 8.84 14.57 0.66
CA GLY A 234 9.08 13.80 1.89
C GLY A 234 8.08 12.67 2.17
N VAL A 235 7.07 12.51 1.31
CA VAL A 235 6.06 11.47 1.41
C VAL A 235 6.15 10.51 0.24
N ILE A 236 6.03 9.21 0.52
CA ILE A 236 6.05 8.13 -0.48
C ILE A 236 4.65 7.57 -0.59
N LEU A 237 4.08 7.57 -1.79
CA LEU A 237 2.82 6.90 -2.09
C LEU A 237 3.06 5.38 -2.18
N LEU A 238 2.23 4.61 -1.48
CA LEU A 238 2.33 3.15 -1.45
C LEU A 238 1.31 2.44 -2.37
N ASP A 239 0.30 3.18 -2.79
CA ASP A 239 -0.74 2.74 -3.72
C ASP A 239 -0.53 3.36 -5.11
N ASP A 240 -1.44 3.11 -6.05
CA ASP A 240 -1.36 3.65 -7.40
C ASP A 240 -1.52 5.18 -7.38
N GLN A 241 -0.80 5.88 -8.25
CA GLN A 241 -0.86 7.33 -8.36
C GLN A 241 -2.11 7.80 -9.13
N GLU A 242 -2.70 6.94 -9.94
CA GLU A 242 -3.88 7.24 -10.73
C GLU A 242 -5.16 6.98 -9.93
N VAL A 243 -6.08 7.94 -9.96
CA VAL A 243 -7.37 7.89 -9.28
C VAL A 243 -8.47 8.25 -10.27
N ASN A 244 -9.57 7.52 -10.25
CA ASN A 244 -10.75 7.87 -11.03
C ASN A 244 -11.59 8.87 -10.23
N LEU A 245 -11.72 10.08 -10.78
CA LEU A 245 -12.55 11.15 -10.22
C LEU A 245 -13.87 11.24 -11.01
N PHE A 246 -14.97 10.97 -10.32
CA PHE A 246 -16.31 11.13 -10.85
C PHE A 246 -16.94 12.40 -10.30
N VAL A 247 -17.36 13.30 -11.18
CA VAL A 247 -18.10 14.53 -10.84
C VAL A 247 -19.52 14.38 -11.34
N ASP A 248 -20.45 14.29 -10.42
CA ASP A 248 -21.88 14.15 -10.74
C ASP A 248 -22.51 15.53 -10.99
N ILE A 249 -22.70 15.86 -12.24
CA ILE A 249 -23.33 17.12 -12.66
C ILE A 249 -24.76 16.82 -13.10
N ARG A 250 -25.71 17.43 -12.40
CA ARG A 250 -27.14 17.25 -12.69
C ARG A 250 -27.85 18.58 -12.87
N GLU A 251 -28.97 18.53 -13.57
CA GLU A 251 -29.86 19.65 -13.64
C GLU A 251 -30.52 19.86 -12.26
N LYS A 252 -30.60 21.13 -11.84
CA LYS A 252 -31.28 21.54 -10.61
C LYS A 252 -32.73 21.13 -10.64
N THR A 253 -33.29 20.78 -9.51
CA THR A 253 -34.69 20.50 -9.31
C THR A 253 -35.41 21.75 -8.76
N GLU A 254 -36.65 21.93 -9.16
CA GLU A 254 -37.57 22.98 -8.66
C GLU A 254 -38.82 22.31 -8.12
N GLU A 255 -39.35 22.87 -7.04
CA GLU A 255 -40.66 22.51 -6.49
C GLU A 255 -41.61 23.69 -6.63
N ARG A 256 -42.83 23.43 -7.11
CA ARG A 256 -43.86 24.46 -7.29
C ARG A 256 -45.19 24.02 -6.71
N ILE A 257 -45.77 24.86 -5.86
CA ILE A 257 -47.10 24.63 -5.28
C ILE A 257 -48.16 25.28 -6.13
N LEU A 258 -49.07 24.47 -6.63
CA LEU A 258 -50.26 24.88 -7.37
C LEU A 258 -51.45 24.83 -6.40
N ALA A 259 -51.73 25.96 -5.74
CA ALA A 259 -52.85 26.07 -4.80
C ALA A 259 -54.19 26.27 -5.54
N ASP A 260 -55.29 25.92 -4.90
CA ASP A 260 -56.65 26.11 -5.37
C ASP A 260 -56.94 25.56 -6.81
N MET A 261 -56.41 24.38 -7.06
CA MET A 261 -56.66 23.63 -8.31
C MET A 261 -58.04 22.98 -8.20
N ALA A 262 -58.88 23.26 -9.19
CA ALA A 262 -60.22 22.65 -9.25
C ALA A 262 -60.12 21.11 -9.43
N ILE A 263 -61.00 20.38 -8.76
CA ILE A 263 -61.08 18.93 -8.88
C ILE A 263 -62.25 18.61 -9.86
N ASP A 264 -61.89 18.10 -11.03
CA ASP A 264 -62.89 17.68 -12.04
C ASP A 264 -63.45 16.31 -11.68
N ILE A 265 -64.73 16.09 -12.02
CA ILE A 265 -65.37 14.77 -11.93
C ILE A 265 -65.38 14.15 -13.33
N ARG A 266 -64.72 13.00 -13.49
CA ARG A 266 -64.67 12.27 -14.77
C ARG A 266 -65.53 11.01 -14.70
N ASN A 267 -65.97 10.55 -15.85
CA ASN A 267 -66.65 9.28 -16.06
C ASN A 267 -67.93 9.12 -15.23
N LEU A 268 -68.63 10.25 -14.87
CA LEU A 268 -69.91 10.20 -14.21
C LEU A 268 -71.00 9.73 -15.22
N ASP A 269 -71.80 8.74 -14.79
CA ASP A 269 -72.88 8.20 -15.64
C ASP A 269 -73.91 9.27 -16.01
N ARG A 270 -74.47 9.14 -17.20
CA ARG A 270 -75.45 10.11 -17.75
C ARG A 270 -76.73 10.13 -16.89
N GLY A 271 -77.12 11.32 -16.45
CA GLY A 271 -78.34 11.56 -15.68
C GLY A 271 -78.12 11.57 -14.17
N LEU A 272 -76.90 11.39 -13.71
CA LEU A 272 -76.50 11.58 -12.30
C LEU A 272 -75.86 12.95 -12.09
N GLU A 273 -76.07 13.51 -10.90
CA GLU A 273 -75.42 14.72 -10.41
C GLU A 273 -74.47 14.35 -9.25
N ALA A 274 -73.29 14.96 -9.21
CA ALA A 274 -72.32 14.69 -8.18
C ALA A 274 -71.78 15.98 -7.55
N THR A 275 -71.53 15.92 -6.26
CA THR A 275 -70.90 17.01 -5.50
C THR A 275 -69.73 16.46 -4.68
N LEU A 276 -68.64 17.23 -4.59
CA LEU A 276 -67.43 16.87 -3.82
C LEU A 276 -67.44 17.56 -2.47
N SER A 277 -66.89 16.91 -1.46
CA SER A 277 -66.69 17.48 -0.12
C SER A 277 -65.65 18.62 -0.12
N ALA A 278 -64.70 18.60 -1.05
CA ALA A 278 -63.76 19.68 -1.39
C ALA A 278 -63.72 19.85 -2.91
N SER A 279 -63.99 21.04 -3.41
CA SER A 279 -63.95 21.36 -4.86
C SER A 279 -62.58 21.75 -5.40
N THR A 280 -61.63 21.96 -4.47
CA THR A 280 -60.25 22.34 -4.83
C THR A 280 -59.24 21.54 -4.03
N CYS A 281 -58.04 21.44 -4.57
CA CYS A 281 -56.87 20.81 -3.95
C CYS A 281 -55.60 21.65 -4.14
N SER A 282 -54.58 21.35 -3.40
CA SER A 282 -53.25 21.86 -3.61
C SER A 282 -52.37 20.73 -4.15
N ILE A 283 -51.63 21.02 -5.21
CA ILE A 283 -50.71 20.08 -5.87
C ILE A 283 -49.31 20.65 -5.79
N THR A 284 -48.41 19.94 -5.16
CA THR A 284 -46.97 20.24 -5.21
C THR A 284 -46.37 19.42 -6.33
N VAL A 285 -45.79 20.07 -7.31
CA VAL A 285 -45.09 19.41 -8.44
C VAL A 285 -43.59 19.68 -8.29
N SER A 286 -42.79 18.66 -8.45
CA SER A 286 -41.33 18.76 -8.43
C SER A 286 -40.70 18.04 -9.61
N GLY A 287 -39.58 18.56 -10.08
CA GLY A 287 -38.87 17.99 -11.22
C GLY A 287 -37.71 18.87 -11.68
N ARG A 288 -37.07 18.45 -12.79
CA ARG A 288 -35.96 19.21 -13.39
C ARG A 288 -36.41 20.63 -13.78
N LEU A 289 -35.52 21.61 -13.52
CA LEU A 289 -35.79 23.02 -13.72
C LEU A 289 -36.26 23.33 -15.15
N SER A 290 -35.70 22.66 -16.18
CA SER A 290 -36.11 22.83 -17.59
C SER A 290 -37.56 22.42 -17.83
N LEU A 291 -38.02 21.33 -17.21
CA LEU A 291 -39.38 20.85 -17.28
C LEU A 291 -40.34 21.74 -16.50
N MET A 292 -39.92 22.15 -15.31
CA MET A 292 -40.73 23.04 -14.45
C MET A 292 -40.96 24.42 -15.08
N ARG A 293 -40.01 24.93 -15.87
CA ARG A 293 -40.16 26.20 -16.60
C ARG A 293 -41.15 26.11 -17.75
N GLN A 294 -41.28 24.93 -18.34
CA GLN A 294 -42.25 24.70 -19.43
C GLN A 294 -43.66 24.37 -18.92
N LEU A 295 -43.76 23.91 -17.65
CA LEU A 295 -45.02 23.52 -17.06
C LEU A 295 -45.87 24.77 -16.74
N GLU A 296 -47.00 24.94 -17.45
CA GLU A 296 -48.01 25.94 -17.15
C GLU A 296 -49.07 25.38 -16.17
N ARG A 297 -49.70 26.28 -15.41
CA ARG A 297 -50.77 25.88 -14.48
C ARG A 297 -51.88 25.09 -15.15
N GLY A 298 -52.19 25.41 -16.41
CA GLY A 298 -53.26 24.78 -17.21
C GLY A 298 -52.94 23.35 -17.65
N ASP A 299 -51.68 22.97 -17.63
CA ASP A 299 -51.23 21.62 -18.02
C ASP A 299 -51.46 20.57 -16.89
N VAL A 300 -51.68 21.04 -15.67
CA VAL A 300 -51.93 20.20 -14.53
C VAL A 300 -53.42 20.18 -14.20
N THR A 301 -54.03 19.02 -14.20
CA THR A 301 -55.45 18.87 -13.85
C THR A 301 -55.62 17.86 -12.72
N ALA A 302 -56.45 18.22 -11.73
CA ALA A 302 -56.87 17.31 -10.69
C ALA A 302 -58.23 16.73 -11.02
N TYR A 303 -58.45 15.48 -10.80
CA TYR A 303 -59.74 14.85 -11.03
C TYR A 303 -60.00 13.67 -10.11
N VAL A 304 -61.30 13.34 -9.97
CA VAL A 304 -61.78 12.09 -9.40
C VAL A 304 -62.48 11.28 -10.46
N ASP A 305 -62.26 9.97 -10.42
CA ASP A 305 -62.95 9.06 -11.36
C ASP A 305 -64.20 8.53 -10.71
N ALA A 306 -65.35 8.78 -11.33
CA ALA A 306 -66.66 8.35 -10.89
C ALA A 306 -67.17 7.13 -11.67
N GLU A 307 -66.32 6.46 -12.47
CA GLU A 307 -66.71 5.30 -13.28
C GLU A 307 -67.33 4.18 -12.37
N GLY A 308 -68.54 3.75 -12.72
CA GLY A 308 -69.27 2.68 -12.05
C GLY A 308 -69.78 2.99 -10.63
N LEU A 309 -69.68 4.26 -10.17
CA LEU A 309 -70.18 4.67 -8.88
C LEU A 309 -71.73 4.88 -8.95
N GLN A 310 -72.45 4.30 -7.99
CA GLN A 310 -73.91 4.43 -7.88
C GLN A 310 -74.32 5.60 -6.97
N ALA A 311 -75.60 5.97 -6.97
CA ALA A 311 -76.12 6.98 -6.04
C ALA A 311 -75.75 6.64 -4.59
N GLY A 312 -75.18 7.63 -3.88
CA GLY A 312 -74.65 7.47 -2.51
C GLY A 312 -73.42 8.32 -2.25
N GLN A 313 -72.78 8.05 -1.10
CA GLN A 313 -71.52 8.70 -0.74
C GLN A 313 -70.34 7.73 -0.90
N HIS A 314 -69.31 8.15 -1.60
CA HIS A 314 -68.11 7.38 -1.87
C HIS A 314 -66.87 8.19 -1.54
N VAL A 315 -65.87 7.56 -0.92
CA VAL A 315 -64.52 8.16 -0.73
C VAL A 315 -63.68 7.75 -1.91
N VAL A 316 -63.23 8.71 -2.66
CA VAL A 316 -62.44 8.49 -3.89
C VAL A 316 -61.11 9.21 -3.83
N PRO A 317 -60.04 8.62 -4.40
CA PRO A 317 -58.75 9.30 -4.50
C PRO A 317 -58.82 10.43 -5.48
N VAL A 318 -58.13 11.56 -5.18
CA VAL A 318 -57.89 12.62 -6.14
C VAL A 318 -56.66 12.23 -6.95
N GLN A 319 -56.82 12.25 -8.27
CA GLN A 319 -55.75 11.92 -9.23
C GLN A 319 -55.29 13.18 -9.89
N VAL A 320 -54.04 13.17 -10.40
CA VAL A 320 -53.43 14.28 -11.13
C VAL A 320 -53.06 13.78 -12.51
N ALA A 321 -53.44 14.55 -13.53
CA ALA A 321 -52.98 14.37 -14.89
C ALA A 321 -51.94 15.46 -15.17
N LEU A 322 -50.76 15.02 -15.58
CA LEU A 322 -49.65 15.85 -16.07
C LEU A 322 -49.52 15.71 -17.58
N PRO A 323 -48.80 16.62 -18.27
CA PRO A 323 -48.59 16.55 -19.73
C PRO A 323 -47.94 15.20 -20.10
N GLY A 324 -48.47 14.56 -21.18
CA GLY A 324 -48.11 13.18 -21.54
C GLY A 324 -46.63 12.93 -21.81
N ASP A 325 -45.94 13.89 -22.37
CA ASP A 325 -44.52 13.75 -22.76
C ASP A 325 -43.55 13.98 -21.58
N THR A 326 -43.97 14.72 -20.56
CA THR A 326 -43.12 15.13 -19.42
C THR A 326 -43.62 14.58 -18.08
N GLY A 327 -44.88 14.08 -18.05
CA GLY A 327 -45.50 13.66 -16.80
C GLY A 327 -44.81 12.52 -16.03
N ASN A 328 -44.08 11.66 -16.76
CA ASN A 328 -43.33 10.56 -16.15
C ASN A 328 -42.01 11.01 -15.49
N GLU A 329 -41.57 12.25 -15.74
CA GLU A 329 -40.33 12.83 -15.21
C GLU A 329 -40.60 13.87 -14.10
N LEU A 330 -41.88 14.12 -13.82
CA LEU A 330 -42.33 15.01 -12.75
C LEU A 330 -42.93 14.19 -11.61
N GLU A 331 -42.56 14.55 -10.41
CA GLU A 331 -43.15 14.00 -9.20
C GLU A 331 -44.24 14.95 -8.69
N TYR A 332 -45.28 14.43 -8.04
CA TYR A 332 -46.27 15.27 -7.40
C TYR A 332 -46.80 14.74 -6.07
N VAL A 333 -47.24 15.66 -5.25
CA VAL A 333 -47.96 15.39 -3.98
C VAL A 333 -49.24 16.22 -4.01
N ILE A 334 -50.37 15.60 -3.66
CA ILE A 334 -51.68 16.25 -3.65
C ILE A 334 -52.29 16.25 -2.23
N LEU A 335 -52.94 17.37 -1.88
CA LEU A 335 -53.71 17.55 -0.66
C LEU A 335 -55.04 18.22 -0.91
N PRO A 336 -56.18 17.63 -0.50
CA PRO A 336 -56.32 16.29 0.13
C PRO A 336 -56.10 15.14 -0.86
N GLN A 337 -55.59 13.99 -0.40
CA GLN A 337 -55.38 12.80 -1.24
C GLN A 337 -56.69 12.12 -1.63
N THR A 338 -57.74 12.28 -0.81
CA THR A 338 -59.06 11.69 -1.01
C THR A 338 -60.15 12.73 -0.75
N VAL A 339 -61.26 12.64 -1.47
CA VAL A 339 -62.43 13.44 -1.22
C VAL A 339 -63.70 12.54 -1.18
N THR A 340 -64.74 12.99 -0.54
CA THR A 340 -66.02 12.32 -0.55
C THR A 340 -66.83 12.89 -1.73
N ILE A 341 -67.24 12.02 -2.66
CA ILE A 341 -68.19 12.34 -3.75
C ILE A 341 -69.56 11.86 -3.32
N THR A 342 -70.54 12.73 -3.43
CA THR A 342 -71.97 12.42 -3.22
C THR A 342 -72.67 12.44 -4.55
N ILE A 343 -73.23 11.29 -4.97
CA ILE A 343 -73.94 11.08 -6.26
C ILE A 343 -75.44 10.97 -6.00
N ARG A 344 -76.21 11.66 -6.78
CA ARG A 344 -77.71 11.71 -6.70
C ARG A 344 -78.34 11.45 -8.02
#